data_b7efab614d671e78d3c34fd452e88bdc
#
_entry.id   b7efab614d671e78d3c34fd452e88bdc
#
_cell.length_a   1.000
_cell.length_b   1.000
_cell.length_c   1.000
_cell.angle_alpha   90.00
_cell.angle_beta   90.00
_cell.angle_gamma   90.00
#
_symmetry.space_group_name_H-M   'P 1'
#
loop_
_entity.id
_entity.type
_entity.pdbx_description
1 polymer ?
#
loop_
_entity_poly.entity_id
_entity_poly.type
_entity_poly.pdbx_seq_one_letter_code
_entity_poly.pdbx_strand_id
1 'polypeptide(L)'
;MSFELYDETDFETVRHLLPDSVMEMVGLIGAEPTLALLRAYGGTTFPVSCNVKRAGQATYAALAEVVGEQAADKLCRAFGQRQRLWLPKCERAVRELLHRKIRRRFDELVSRDNMTAFWAVQNLAQRHHLTDRTVWDILKKTDNAPPLESRQISLL
;
A
#
# COMPACT_ATOMS: atom_id res chain seq x y z
N MET A 1 -1.15 -0.60 10.51
CA MET A 1 -1.25 0.11 9.22
C MET A 1 -1.11 -0.89 8.08
N SER A 2 -2.08 -0.94 7.23
CA SER A 2 -2.11 -1.84 6.07
C SER A 2 -2.84 -1.18 4.90
N PHE A 3 -2.77 -1.78 3.72
CA PHE A 3 -3.47 -1.29 2.53
C PHE A 3 -4.97 -1.64 2.49
N GLU A 4 -5.54 -2.24 3.52
CA GLU A 4 -6.94 -2.70 3.52
C GLU A 4 -7.97 -1.63 3.17
N LEU A 5 -7.69 -0.37 3.52
CA LEU A 5 -8.59 0.77 3.32
C LEU A 5 -8.29 1.58 2.05
N TYR A 6 -7.33 1.15 1.24
CA TYR A 6 -6.85 1.88 0.07
C TYR A 6 -7.02 1.06 -1.20
N ASP A 7 -7.35 1.72 -2.30
CA ASP A 7 -7.54 1.11 -3.61
C ASP A 7 -6.28 1.16 -4.48
N GLU A 8 -6.39 0.66 -5.69
CA GLU A 8 -5.30 0.68 -6.67
C GLU A 8 -4.86 2.10 -7.03
N THR A 9 -5.81 3.04 -7.12
CA THR A 9 -5.52 4.44 -7.40
C THR A 9 -4.68 5.05 -6.28
N ASP A 10 -5.05 4.81 -5.02
CA ASP A 10 -4.26 5.25 -3.86
C ASP A 10 -2.85 4.65 -3.90
N PHE A 11 -2.73 3.36 -4.18
CA PHE A 11 -1.45 2.65 -4.29
C PHE A 11 -0.54 3.27 -5.34
N GLU A 12 -1.06 3.59 -6.52
CA GLU A 12 -0.30 4.24 -7.59
C GLU A 12 0.21 5.62 -7.18
N THR A 13 -0.55 6.38 -6.40
CA THR A 13 -0.13 7.73 -5.95
C THR A 13 1.06 7.73 -5.00
N VAL A 14 1.35 6.61 -4.34
CA VAL A 14 2.49 6.44 -3.42
C VAL A 14 3.56 5.48 -3.94
N ARG A 15 3.50 5.14 -5.22
CA ARG A 15 4.43 4.20 -5.87
C ARG A 15 5.89 4.54 -5.61
N HIS A 16 6.26 5.81 -5.63
CA HIS A 16 7.61 6.32 -5.36
C HIS A 16 8.09 6.09 -3.91
N LEU A 17 7.20 5.72 -2.99
CA LEU A 17 7.49 5.40 -1.59
C LEU A 17 7.55 3.89 -1.32
N LEU A 18 7.28 3.07 -2.33
CA LEU A 18 7.31 1.61 -2.21
C LEU A 18 8.75 1.09 -2.24
N PRO A 19 9.05 -0.01 -1.51
CA PRO A 19 10.33 -0.69 -1.63
C PRO A 19 10.58 -1.23 -3.05
N ASP A 20 11.85 -1.34 -3.44
CA ASP A 20 12.24 -1.85 -4.76
C ASP A 20 11.70 -3.25 -5.03
N SER A 21 11.65 -4.11 -4.02
CA SER A 21 11.08 -5.46 -4.13
C SER A 21 9.59 -5.46 -4.52
N VAL A 22 8.83 -4.48 -4.01
CA VAL A 22 7.42 -4.30 -4.37
C VAL A 22 7.31 -3.75 -5.79
N MET A 23 8.19 -2.83 -6.17
CA MET A 23 8.25 -2.30 -7.53
C MET A 23 8.58 -3.38 -8.56
N GLU A 24 9.46 -4.32 -8.22
CA GLU A 24 9.75 -5.50 -9.03
C GLU A 24 8.49 -6.36 -9.22
N MET A 25 7.73 -6.61 -8.14
CA MET A 25 6.46 -7.33 -8.23
C MET A 25 5.42 -6.59 -9.09
N VAL A 26 5.30 -5.28 -8.94
CA VAL A 26 4.39 -4.46 -9.78
C VAL A 26 4.77 -4.57 -11.26
N GLY A 27 6.06 -4.54 -11.59
CA GLY A 27 6.54 -4.74 -12.95
C GLY A 27 6.24 -6.14 -13.51
N LEU A 28 6.19 -7.15 -12.65
CA LEU A 28 5.99 -8.54 -13.03
C LEU A 28 4.51 -8.93 -13.16
N ILE A 29 3.68 -8.57 -12.19
CA ILE A 29 2.27 -9.00 -12.10
C ILE A 29 1.25 -7.86 -12.14
N GLY A 30 1.69 -6.62 -12.14
CA GLY A 30 0.83 -5.44 -12.12
C GLY A 30 0.51 -4.93 -10.72
N ALA A 31 -0.08 -3.72 -10.65
CA ALA A 31 -0.37 -3.04 -9.39
C ALA A 31 -1.47 -3.74 -8.58
N GLU A 32 -2.58 -4.10 -9.21
CA GLU A 32 -3.72 -4.72 -8.54
C GLU A 32 -3.39 -6.06 -7.87
N PRO A 33 -2.78 -7.05 -8.56
CA PRO A 33 -2.36 -8.29 -7.92
C PRO A 33 -1.32 -8.09 -6.82
N THR A 34 -0.37 -7.17 -7.00
CA THR A 34 0.61 -6.83 -5.97
C THR A 34 -0.05 -6.27 -4.74
N LEU A 35 -0.99 -5.33 -4.90
CA LEU A 35 -1.75 -4.77 -3.80
C LEU A 35 -2.58 -5.83 -3.07
N ALA A 36 -3.23 -6.73 -3.79
CA ALA A 36 -3.97 -7.85 -3.21
C ALA A 36 -3.06 -8.75 -2.35
N LEU A 37 -1.87 -9.04 -2.85
CA LEU A 37 -0.87 -9.85 -2.13
C LEU A 37 -0.37 -9.15 -0.86
N LEU A 38 -0.09 -7.86 -0.92
CA LEU A 38 0.32 -7.06 0.25
C LEU A 38 -0.80 -6.93 1.29
N ARG A 39 -2.05 -6.83 0.86
CA ARG A 39 -3.21 -6.85 1.78
C ARG A 39 -3.34 -8.16 2.52
N ALA A 40 -3.19 -9.28 1.81
CA ALA A 40 -3.36 -10.61 2.38
C ALA A 40 -2.19 -11.03 3.28
N TYR A 41 -0.96 -10.75 2.86
CA TYR A 41 0.24 -11.32 3.47
C TYR A 41 1.34 -10.30 3.79
N GLY A 42 1.09 -9.00 3.70
CA GLY A 42 2.08 -7.96 4.00
C GLY A 42 2.68 -8.10 5.40
N GLY A 43 3.98 -7.98 5.50
CA GLY A 43 4.74 -8.18 6.74
C GLY A 43 5.10 -9.62 7.01
N THR A 44 4.89 -10.53 6.07
CA THR A 44 5.22 -11.95 6.19
C THR A 44 6.11 -12.44 5.05
N THR A 45 6.69 -13.60 5.22
CA THR A 45 7.40 -14.33 4.18
C THR A 45 6.47 -15.38 3.59
N PHE A 46 6.11 -15.21 2.33
CA PHE A 46 5.24 -16.15 1.64
C PHE A 46 6.08 -17.25 0.95
N PRO A 47 5.78 -18.56 1.19
CA PRO A 47 6.44 -19.61 0.45
C PRO A 47 5.95 -19.63 -0.99
N VAL A 48 6.88 -19.54 -1.95
CA VAL A 48 6.58 -19.66 -3.38
C VAL A 48 6.95 -21.05 -3.84
N SER A 49 6.02 -21.75 -4.49
CA SER A 49 6.22 -23.11 -4.94
C SER A 49 5.67 -23.30 -6.36
N CYS A 50 6.40 -24.06 -7.16
CA CYS A 50 6.07 -24.29 -8.58
C CYS A 50 5.10 -25.46 -8.78
N ASN A 51 4.02 -25.56 -8.05
CA ASN A 51 2.89 -26.47 -8.30
C ASN A 51 3.25 -27.92 -8.77
N VAL A 52 4.46 -28.40 -8.44
CA VAL A 52 4.96 -29.72 -8.90
C VAL A 52 4.74 -30.80 -7.86
N LYS A 53 4.96 -30.51 -6.60
CA LYS A 53 4.78 -31.45 -5.48
C LYS A 53 3.48 -31.16 -4.74
N ARG A 54 2.86 -32.19 -4.13
CA ARG A 54 1.60 -32.07 -3.39
C ARG A 54 1.58 -30.94 -2.36
N ALA A 55 2.67 -30.77 -1.58
CA ALA A 55 2.82 -29.67 -0.63
C ALA A 55 2.91 -28.30 -1.34
N GLY A 56 3.52 -28.24 -2.53
CA GLY A 56 3.61 -27.04 -3.35
C GLY A 56 2.30 -26.66 -4.01
N GLN A 57 1.42 -27.61 -4.29
CA GLN A 57 0.11 -27.37 -4.90
C GLN A 57 -0.82 -26.55 -3.98
N ALA A 58 -0.83 -26.84 -2.68
CA ALA A 58 -1.60 -26.08 -1.70
C ALA A 58 -1.11 -24.63 -1.58
N THR A 59 0.20 -24.42 -1.59
CA THR A 59 0.82 -23.09 -1.55
C THR A 59 0.53 -22.32 -2.85
N TYR A 60 0.63 -22.97 -3.99
CA TYR A 60 0.28 -22.37 -5.29
C TYR A 60 -1.20 -21.99 -5.33
N ALA A 61 -2.09 -22.87 -4.88
CA ALA A 61 -3.52 -22.59 -4.83
C ALA A 61 -3.86 -21.39 -3.96
N ALA A 62 -3.23 -21.26 -2.79
CA ALA A 62 -3.37 -20.10 -1.91
C ALA A 62 -2.89 -18.81 -2.57
N LEU A 63 -1.77 -18.86 -3.29
CA LEU A 63 -1.26 -17.73 -4.05
C LEU A 63 -2.20 -17.35 -5.20
N ALA A 64 -2.64 -18.32 -5.99
CA ALA A 64 -3.55 -18.11 -7.12
C ALA A 64 -4.91 -17.57 -6.70
N GLU A 65 -5.41 -17.94 -5.52
CA GLU A 65 -6.64 -17.38 -4.95
C GLU A 65 -6.55 -15.87 -4.72
N VAL A 66 -5.38 -15.38 -4.32
CA VAL A 66 -5.16 -13.95 -4.04
C VAL A 66 -4.86 -13.14 -5.31
N VAL A 67 -3.96 -13.63 -6.16
CA VAL A 67 -3.43 -12.86 -7.30
C VAL A 67 -3.95 -13.31 -8.67
N GLY A 68 -4.63 -14.44 -8.74
CA GLY A 68 -5.03 -15.11 -9.98
C GLY A 68 -3.93 -16.05 -10.53
N GLU A 69 -4.33 -16.98 -11.40
CA GLU A 69 -3.43 -18.02 -11.92
C GLU A 69 -2.27 -17.46 -12.75
N GLN A 70 -2.54 -16.48 -13.61
CA GLN A 70 -1.51 -15.89 -14.47
C GLN A 70 -0.41 -15.19 -13.66
N ALA A 71 -0.81 -14.41 -12.65
CA ALA A 71 0.13 -13.73 -11.77
C ALA A 71 0.87 -14.73 -10.88
N ALA A 72 0.19 -15.77 -10.38
CA ALA A 72 0.81 -16.85 -9.61
C ALA A 72 1.89 -17.57 -10.42
N ASP A 73 1.63 -17.89 -11.69
CA ASP A 73 2.60 -18.51 -12.60
C ASP A 73 3.84 -17.63 -12.81
N LYS A 74 3.65 -16.34 -13.01
CA LYS A 74 4.74 -15.37 -13.16
C LYS A 74 5.60 -15.29 -11.90
N LEU A 75 4.97 -15.22 -10.73
CA LEU A 75 5.68 -15.22 -9.44
C LEU A 75 6.45 -16.51 -9.21
N CYS A 76 5.85 -17.65 -9.53
CA CYS A 76 6.52 -18.96 -9.41
C CYS A 76 7.73 -19.08 -10.33
N ARG A 77 7.66 -18.59 -11.55
CA ARG A 77 8.80 -18.58 -12.49
C ARG A 77 9.93 -17.66 -12.03
N ALA A 78 9.56 -16.48 -11.49
CA ALA A 78 10.55 -15.49 -11.08
C ALA A 78 11.20 -15.83 -9.73
N PHE A 79 10.43 -16.31 -8.76
CA PHE A 79 10.86 -16.47 -7.36
C PHE A 79 10.86 -17.92 -6.85
N GLY A 80 10.32 -18.87 -7.61
CA GLY A 80 10.15 -20.26 -7.16
C GLY A 80 11.45 -20.97 -6.77
N GLN A 81 12.59 -20.57 -7.35
CA GLN A 81 13.91 -21.11 -6.97
C GLN A 81 14.38 -20.62 -5.59
N ARG A 82 13.91 -19.43 -5.16
CA ARG A 82 14.23 -18.86 -3.84
C ARG A 82 13.36 -19.43 -2.71
N GLN A 83 12.31 -20.13 -3.06
CA GLN A 83 11.34 -20.79 -2.15
C GLN A 83 10.59 -19.85 -1.19
N ARG A 84 10.98 -18.59 -1.06
CA ARG A 84 10.36 -17.61 -0.14
C ARG A 84 10.35 -16.22 -0.75
N LEU A 85 9.21 -15.55 -0.63
CA LEU A 85 9.01 -14.17 -1.05
C LEU A 85 8.70 -13.32 0.17
N TRP A 86 9.58 -12.38 0.49
CA TRP A 86 9.33 -11.39 1.54
C TRP A 86 8.33 -10.34 1.05
N LEU A 87 7.26 -10.17 1.79
CA LEU A 87 6.21 -9.17 1.52
C LEU A 87 6.26 -8.07 2.58
N PRO A 88 6.84 -6.91 2.29
CA PRO A 88 6.97 -5.83 3.26
C PRO A 88 5.61 -5.20 3.60
N LYS A 89 5.51 -4.58 4.77
CA LYS A 89 4.32 -3.81 5.18
C LYS A 89 4.15 -2.49 4.43
N CYS A 90 5.19 -2.01 3.76
CA CYS A 90 5.20 -0.73 3.04
C CYS A 90 4.77 0.45 3.93
N GLU A 91 5.23 0.49 5.16
CA GLU A 91 4.77 1.44 6.19
C GLU A 91 4.90 2.90 5.76
N ARG A 92 5.95 3.23 5.00
CA ARG A 92 6.16 4.59 4.49
C ARG A 92 5.05 5.04 3.55
N ALA A 93 4.66 4.18 2.62
CA ALA A 93 3.58 4.44 1.66
C ALA A 93 2.21 4.51 2.37
N VAL A 94 1.92 3.54 3.24
CA VAL A 94 0.65 3.50 3.99
C VAL A 94 0.52 4.70 4.92
N ARG A 95 1.61 5.10 5.58
CA ARG A 95 1.64 6.29 6.44
C ARG A 95 1.34 7.56 5.65
N GLU A 96 1.91 7.72 4.47
CA GLU A 96 1.62 8.88 3.61
C GLU A 96 0.15 8.92 3.18
N LEU A 97 -0.45 7.79 2.82
CA LEU A 97 -1.88 7.71 2.51
C LEU A 97 -2.75 8.12 3.70
N LEU A 98 -2.41 7.67 4.91
CA LEU A 98 -3.11 8.08 6.13
C LEU A 98 -2.96 9.59 6.38
N HIS A 99 -1.77 10.15 6.21
CA HIS A 99 -1.53 11.58 6.39
C HIS A 99 -2.34 12.43 5.40
N ARG A 100 -2.41 12.01 4.13
CA ARG A 100 -3.26 12.66 3.12
C ARG A 100 -4.74 12.62 3.49
N LYS A 101 -5.20 11.49 4.00
CA LYS A 101 -6.59 11.32 4.47
C LYS A 101 -6.90 12.25 5.65
N ILE A 102 -5.97 12.38 6.60
CA ILE A 102 -6.11 13.28 7.75
C ILE A 102 -6.18 14.74 7.29
N ARG A 103 -5.27 15.19 6.41
CA ARG A 103 -5.27 16.55 5.87
C ARG A 103 -6.57 16.89 5.16
N ARG A 104 -7.03 16.02 4.28
CA ARG A 104 -8.28 16.17 3.54
C ARG A 104 -9.49 16.23 4.48
N ARG A 105 -9.53 15.35 5.46
CA ARG A 105 -10.65 15.33 6.42
C ARG A 105 -10.66 16.56 7.33
N PHE A 106 -9.49 17.07 7.70
CA PHE A 106 -9.40 18.34 8.43
C PHE A 106 -10.03 19.50 7.64
N ASP A 107 -9.66 19.62 6.36
CA ASP A 107 -10.22 20.67 5.50
C ASP A 107 -11.76 20.57 5.37
N GLU A 108 -12.29 19.36 5.27
CA GLU A 108 -13.74 19.11 5.26
C GLU A 108 -14.42 19.51 6.57
N LEU A 109 -13.85 19.12 7.72
CA LEU A 109 -14.40 19.45 9.04
C LEU A 109 -14.44 20.95 9.28
N VAL A 110 -13.42 21.67 8.86
CA VAL A 110 -13.35 23.12 9.04
C VAL A 110 -14.21 23.85 8.02
N SER A 111 -14.16 23.46 6.73
CA SER A 111 -14.85 24.21 5.67
C SER A 111 -16.32 23.86 5.49
N ARG A 112 -16.71 22.59 5.65
CA ARG A 112 -18.08 22.13 5.46
C ARG A 112 -18.86 22.07 6.77
N ASP A 113 -18.25 21.49 7.81
CA ASP A 113 -18.91 21.25 9.08
C ASP A 113 -18.75 22.45 10.03
N ASN A 114 -18.10 23.53 9.61
CA ASN A 114 -17.82 24.76 10.37
C ASN A 114 -17.19 24.48 11.75
N MET A 115 -16.43 23.41 11.85
CA MET A 115 -15.75 23.03 13.08
C MET A 115 -14.52 23.92 13.30
N THR A 116 -14.26 24.32 14.53
CA THR A 116 -13.02 25.03 14.83
C THR A 116 -11.82 24.11 14.64
N ALA A 117 -10.65 24.67 14.29
CA ALA A 117 -9.44 23.90 14.10
C ALA A 117 -9.08 23.02 15.31
N PHE A 118 -9.27 23.55 16.51
CA PHE A 118 -9.09 22.80 17.75
C PHE A 118 -9.94 21.52 17.80
N TRP A 119 -11.24 21.64 17.59
CA TRP A 119 -12.15 20.48 17.63
C TRP A 119 -11.97 19.52 16.47
N ALA A 120 -11.60 20.02 15.29
CA ALA A 120 -11.25 19.18 14.16
C ALA A 120 -10.01 18.32 14.45
N VAL A 121 -8.98 18.90 15.07
CA VAL A 121 -7.78 18.16 15.51
C VAL A 121 -8.13 17.13 16.58
N GLN A 122 -8.93 17.48 17.59
CA GLN A 122 -9.35 16.53 18.63
C GLN A 122 -10.14 15.36 18.04
N ASN A 123 -11.04 15.62 17.10
CA ASN A 123 -11.79 14.57 16.39
C ASN A 123 -10.88 13.62 15.64
N LEU A 124 -9.92 14.15 14.87
CA LEU A 124 -8.96 13.35 14.10
C LEU A 124 -8.02 12.55 15.00
N ALA A 125 -7.53 13.15 16.08
CA ALA A 125 -6.67 12.50 17.05
C ALA A 125 -7.35 11.27 17.67
N GLN A 126 -8.57 11.42 18.13
CA GLN A 126 -9.37 10.31 18.69
C GLN A 126 -9.67 9.23 17.64
N ARG A 127 -10.10 9.64 16.45
CA ARG A 127 -10.49 8.71 15.38
C ARG A 127 -9.32 7.83 14.89
N HIS A 128 -8.12 8.38 14.86
CA HIS A 128 -6.94 7.68 14.36
C HIS A 128 -6.00 7.20 15.47
N HIS A 129 -6.40 7.34 16.74
CA HIS A 129 -5.58 6.97 17.90
C HIS A 129 -4.20 7.65 17.90
N LEU A 130 -4.18 8.93 17.54
CA LEU A 130 -3.00 9.78 17.51
C LEU A 130 -3.07 10.84 18.61
N THR A 131 -1.92 11.44 18.93
CA THR A 131 -1.91 12.65 19.75
C THR A 131 -2.30 13.88 18.93
N ASP A 132 -2.85 14.90 19.56
CA ASP A 132 -3.13 16.19 18.93
C ASP A 132 -1.86 16.80 18.31
N ARG A 133 -0.72 16.73 19.00
CA ARG A 133 0.58 17.15 18.48
C ARG A 133 0.92 16.44 17.15
N THR A 134 0.72 15.13 17.10
CA THR A 134 0.97 14.36 15.87
C THR A 134 0.06 14.83 14.73
N VAL A 135 -1.22 15.10 15.02
CA VAL A 135 -2.16 15.61 14.00
C VAL A 135 -1.69 16.98 13.52
N TRP A 136 -1.32 17.91 14.41
CA TRP A 136 -0.78 19.21 14.00
C TRP A 136 0.49 19.10 13.14
N ASP A 137 1.39 18.16 13.46
CA ASP A 137 2.60 17.93 12.67
C ASP A 137 2.27 17.38 11.26
N ILE A 138 1.24 16.54 11.14
CA ILE A 138 0.73 16.06 9.85
C ILE A 138 0.14 17.21 9.02
N LEU A 139 -0.63 18.10 9.65
CA LEU A 139 -1.28 19.23 8.98
C LEU A 139 -0.29 20.28 8.47
N LYS A 140 0.88 20.41 9.09
CA LYS A 140 1.96 21.32 8.64
C LYS A 140 2.67 20.86 7.39
N LYS A 141 2.55 19.58 7.03
CA LYS A 141 3.23 18.97 5.87
C LYS A 141 2.31 18.93 4.66
N THR A 142 2.92 19.03 3.48
CA THR A 142 2.23 18.79 2.21
C THR A 142 2.32 17.34 1.80
N ASP A 143 1.47 16.92 0.87
CA ASP A 143 1.50 15.58 0.31
C ASP A 143 2.87 15.29 -0.33
N ASN A 144 3.44 14.14 0.00
CA ASN A 144 4.65 13.66 -0.64
C ASN A 144 4.29 13.17 -2.05
N ALA A 145 4.66 13.96 -3.05
CA ALA A 145 4.36 13.67 -4.44
C ALA A 145 5.59 13.09 -5.16
N PRO A 146 5.40 12.34 -6.26
CA PRO A 146 6.50 11.86 -7.09
C PRO A 146 7.36 13.02 -7.62
N PRO A 147 8.65 12.79 -7.89
CA PRO A 147 9.51 13.77 -8.52
C PRO A 147 8.92 14.30 -9.84
N LEU A 148 9.18 15.55 -10.17
CA LEU A 148 8.62 16.22 -11.38
C LEU A 148 8.96 15.47 -12.68
N GLU A 149 10.11 14.82 -12.77
CA GLU A 149 10.53 14.03 -13.93
C GLU A 149 9.60 12.86 -14.24
N SER A 150 9.08 12.20 -13.20
CA SER A 150 8.11 11.11 -13.36
C SER A 150 6.71 11.59 -13.74
N ARG A 151 6.38 12.87 -13.48
CA ARG A 151 5.11 13.49 -13.90
C ARG A 151 5.07 13.81 -15.38
N GLN A 152 6.21 14.15 -15.99
CA GLN A 152 6.29 14.48 -17.41
C GLN A 152 6.10 13.24 -18.31
N ILE A 153 6.56 12.09 -17.88
CA ILE A 153 6.40 10.82 -18.63
C ILE A 153 4.94 10.35 -18.65
N SER A 154 4.14 10.71 -17.65
CA SER A 154 2.73 10.33 -17.54
C SER A 154 1.78 11.16 -18.42
N LEU A 155 2.28 12.25 -19.02
CA LEU A 155 1.51 13.16 -19.91
C LEU A 155 1.78 12.91 -21.40
N LEU A 156 2.65 11.99 -21.72
CA LEU A 156 2.96 11.54 -23.08
C LEU A 156 2.36 10.17 -23.36
#